data_29495f7ba11ed99115bc8a2ca459911a
#
_entry.id   29495f7ba11ed99115bc8a2ca459911a
#
_cell.length_a   1.000
_cell.length_b   1.000
_cell.length_c   1.000
_cell.angle_alpha   90.00
_cell.angle_beta   90.00
_cell.angle_gamma   90.00
#
_symmetry.space_group_name_H-M   'P 1'
#
loop_
_entity.id
_entity.type
_entity.pdbx_description
1 polymer ?
#
loop_
_entity_poly.entity_id
_entity_poly.type
_entity_poly.pdbx_seq_one_letter_code
_entity_poly.pdbx_strand_id
1 'polypeptide(L)'
;VGLSMPLGAQLKIIPRQKVEEAANPTVVEGEQMSFEEGENISFGTIGEDDEPWAVTLHWSSRKALTITRIKSSCGCLKCAWDKRSSTNVTQGTLNIEYHPKGHSGNIEQRLFIYTTLSNEHPTAIVSVGGKVTASEDHTSRYPHRLGTLGLRSRRVSLPEDGGVMRVAVMNCGSTPL
;
A
#
# COMPACT_ATOMS: atom_id res chain seq x y z
N VAL A 1 -26.16 -0.24 -42.84
CA VAL A 1 -25.77 0.91 -42.01
C VAL A 1 -25.79 0.43 -40.58
N GLY A 2 -24.60 -0.02 -40.05
CA GLY A 2 -24.47 -0.47 -38.68
C GLY A 2 -24.18 0.73 -37.78
N LEU A 3 -25.05 1.02 -36.82
CA LEU A 3 -24.77 1.95 -35.74
C LEU A 3 -23.86 1.25 -34.71
N SER A 4 -22.60 1.65 -34.63
CA SER A 4 -21.74 1.33 -33.52
C SER A 4 -22.09 2.24 -32.33
N MET A 5 -22.66 1.66 -31.28
CA MET A 5 -22.85 2.37 -30.03
C MET A 5 -21.48 2.55 -29.34
N PRO A 6 -21.16 3.74 -28.82
CA PRO A 6 -19.95 3.94 -28.04
C PRO A 6 -20.09 3.16 -26.71
N LEU A 7 -19.06 2.39 -26.37
CA LEU A 7 -18.92 1.78 -25.05
C LEU A 7 -18.80 2.92 -24.03
N GLY A 8 -19.90 3.23 -23.36
CA GLY A 8 -19.91 4.19 -22.25
C GLY A 8 -19.05 3.65 -21.10
N ALA A 9 -17.98 4.34 -20.77
CA ALA A 9 -17.23 4.08 -19.56
C ALA A 9 -18.17 4.30 -18.37
N GLN A 10 -18.60 3.24 -17.71
CA GLN A 10 -19.39 3.32 -16.48
C GLN A 10 -18.46 3.78 -15.35
N LEU A 11 -18.61 5.01 -14.92
CA LEU A 11 -18.00 5.54 -13.72
C LEU A 11 -18.65 4.86 -12.51
N LYS A 12 -17.93 3.96 -11.87
CA LYS A 12 -18.36 3.34 -10.62
C LYS A 12 -18.04 4.28 -9.47
N ILE A 13 -19.01 5.04 -9.01
CA ILE A 13 -18.89 5.90 -7.83
C ILE A 13 -18.84 4.98 -6.60
N ILE A 14 -17.73 5.02 -5.86
CA ILE A 14 -17.59 4.33 -4.59
C ILE A 14 -17.96 5.34 -3.49
N PRO A 15 -19.01 5.07 -2.66
CA PRO A 15 -19.38 5.95 -1.57
C PRO A 15 -18.19 6.19 -0.63
N ARG A 16 -18.01 7.44 -0.17
CA ARG A 16 -16.93 7.86 0.73
C ARG A 16 -16.83 6.97 1.98
N GLN A 17 -17.97 6.60 2.55
CA GLN A 17 -18.04 5.70 3.70
C GLN A 17 -17.34 4.35 3.42
N LYS A 18 -17.53 3.74 2.24
CA LYS A 18 -16.85 2.49 1.86
C LYS A 18 -15.34 2.67 1.68
N VAL A 19 -14.90 3.85 1.28
CA VAL A 19 -13.47 4.17 1.19
C VAL A 19 -12.86 4.29 2.59
N GLU A 20 -13.56 4.96 3.52
CA GLU A 20 -13.14 5.12 4.92
C GLU A 20 -13.12 3.78 5.67
N GLU A 21 -14.14 2.94 5.49
CA GLU A 21 -14.18 1.58 6.05
C GLU A 21 -13.05 0.69 5.51
N ALA A 22 -12.72 0.82 4.23
CA ALA A 22 -11.61 0.08 3.62
C ALA A 22 -10.23 0.57 4.10
N ALA A 23 -10.11 1.86 4.40
CA ALA A 23 -8.87 2.46 4.92
C ALA A 23 -8.65 2.17 6.41
N ASN A 24 -9.74 2.07 7.20
CA ASN A 24 -9.71 1.85 8.64
C ASN A 24 -10.69 0.72 9.02
N PRO A 25 -10.43 -0.53 8.62
CA PRO A 25 -11.33 -1.63 8.95
C PRO A 25 -11.33 -1.89 10.46
N THR A 26 -12.50 -2.23 10.99
CA THR A 26 -12.64 -2.70 12.37
C THR A 26 -11.91 -4.04 12.53
N VAL A 27 -11.06 -4.14 13.54
CA VAL A 27 -10.34 -5.38 13.88
C VAL A 27 -11.29 -6.34 14.63
N VAL A 28 -11.06 -7.64 14.51
CA VAL A 28 -11.77 -8.66 15.30
C VAL A 28 -11.60 -8.36 16.79
N GLU A 29 -12.68 -8.41 17.55
CA GLU A 29 -12.67 -8.09 18.98
C GLU A 29 -11.68 -8.95 19.78
N GLY A 30 -10.97 -8.29 20.69
CA GLY A 30 -9.92 -8.88 21.55
C GLY A 30 -8.60 -9.07 20.82
N GLU A 31 -7.53 -9.16 21.58
CA GLU A 31 -6.19 -9.45 21.08
C GLU A 31 -6.10 -10.93 20.68
N GLN A 32 -6.27 -11.21 19.40
CA GLN A 32 -6.27 -12.57 18.86
C GLN A 32 -4.88 -12.97 18.35
N MET A 33 -4.05 -12.00 18.00
CA MET A 33 -2.72 -12.18 17.45
C MET A 33 -1.80 -11.09 18.03
N SER A 34 -0.60 -11.45 18.44
CA SER A 34 0.42 -10.54 18.96
C SER A 34 1.75 -10.74 18.23
N PHE A 35 2.59 -9.71 18.23
CA PHE A 35 3.88 -9.69 17.54
C PHE A 35 4.99 -9.38 18.55
N GLU A 36 6.09 -10.15 18.50
CA GLU A 36 7.24 -9.93 19.38
C GLU A 36 7.88 -8.56 19.15
N GLU A 37 7.91 -8.10 17.88
CA GLU A 37 8.43 -6.81 17.47
C GLU A 37 7.41 -5.66 17.64
N GLY A 38 6.18 -5.98 18.05
CA GLY A 38 5.05 -5.06 18.17
C GLY A 38 4.31 -4.86 16.85
N GLU A 39 3.24 -4.06 16.90
CA GLU A 39 2.38 -3.75 15.74
C GLU A 39 2.82 -2.50 14.97
N ASN A 40 3.73 -1.70 15.55
CA ASN A 40 4.24 -0.47 14.97
C ASN A 40 5.73 -0.61 14.67
N ILE A 41 6.06 -0.88 13.44
CA ILE A 41 7.41 -1.16 12.98
C ILE A 41 7.98 0.10 12.30
N SER A 42 9.17 0.51 12.73
CA SER A 42 9.87 1.64 12.13
C SER A 42 11.09 1.17 11.35
N PHE A 43 11.20 1.62 10.11
CA PHE A 43 12.43 1.46 9.33
C PHE A 43 13.42 2.64 9.51
N GLY A 44 13.10 3.60 10.40
CA GLY A 44 13.96 4.76 10.66
C GLY A 44 14.00 5.71 9.47
N THR A 45 15.21 6.03 9.00
CA THR A 45 15.43 6.89 7.82
C THR A 45 16.20 6.11 6.77
N ILE A 46 15.66 6.02 5.56
CA ILE A 46 16.27 5.38 4.40
C ILE A 46 16.22 6.31 3.18
N GLY A 47 17.03 6.03 2.16
CA GLY A 47 17.01 6.74 0.88
C GLY A 47 15.95 6.21 -0.07
N GLU A 48 15.46 7.07 -0.97
CA GLU A 48 14.53 6.66 -2.04
C GLU A 48 15.17 5.67 -3.01
N ASP A 49 16.49 5.72 -3.17
CA ASP A 49 17.26 4.85 -4.07
C ASP A 49 17.89 3.65 -3.33
N ASP A 50 17.66 3.52 -2.03
CA ASP A 50 18.16 2.38 -1.28
C ASP A 50 17.46 1.07 -1.72
N GLU A 51 18.14 -0.03 -1.45
CA GLU A 51 17.54 -1.36 -1.58
C GLU A 51 16.30 -1.50 -0.69
N PRO A 52 15.37 -2.39 -1.05
CA PRO A 52 14.18 -2.62 -0.24
C PRO A 52 14.54 -2.93 1.22
N TRP A 53 13.91 -2.22 2.15
CA TRP A 53 14.02 -2.52 3.57
C TRP A 53 13.17 -3.75 3.90
N ALA A 54 13.70 -4.67 4.70
CA ALA A 54 13.02 -5.89 5.06
C ALA A 54 13.10 -6.18 6.57
N VAL A 55 12.04 -6.80 7.10
CA VAL A 55 11.98 -7.29 8.47
C VAL A 55 11.17 -8.57 8.54
N THR A 56 11.55 -9.47 9.45
CA THR A 56 10.76 -10.64 9.81
C THR A 56 10.04 -10.36 11.12
N LEU A 57 8.72 -10.51 11.15
CA LEU A 57 7.91 -10.44 12.36
C LEU A 57 7.57 -11.85 12.85
N HIS A 58 7.66 -12.04 14.17
CA HIS A 58 7.24 -13.25 14.85
C HIS A 58 5.88 -13.02 15.50
N TRP A 59 4.90 -13.77 15.08
CA TRP A 59 3.55 -13.66 15.62
C TRP A 59 3.17 -14.88 16.48
N SER A 60 2.34 -14.64 17.47
CA SER A 60 1.72 -15.68 18.29
C SER A 60 0.23 -15.40 18.49
N SER A 61 -0.51 -16.44 18.87
CA SER A 61 -1.94 -16.39 19.16
C SER A 61 -2.34 -17.39 20.24
N ARG A 62 -3.41 -17.10 20.97
CA ARG A 62 -3.93 -17.98 22.04
C ARG A 62 -4.58 -19.24 21.49
N LYS A 63 -5.14 -19.16 20.29
CA LYS A 63 -5.81 -20.26 19.59
C LYS A 63 -5.14 -20.48 18.25
N ALA A 64 -5.14 -21.73 17.79
CA ALA A 64 -4.64 -22.04 16.46
C ALA A 64 -5.42 -21.27 15.38
N LEU A 65 -4.68 -20.58 14.52
CA LEU A 65 -5.18 -19.76 13.42
C LEU A 65 -4.61 -20.25 12.09
N THR A 66 -5.32 -19.90 11.01
CA THR A 66 -4.78 -19.99 9.66
C THR A 66 -4.84 -18.59 9.05
N ILE A 67 -3.70 -18.07 8.60
CA ILE A 67 -3.66 -16.83 7.83
C ILE A 67 -4.25 -17.11 6.45
N THR A 68 -5.38 -16.48 6.14
CA THR A 68 -6.10 -16.65 4.88
C THR A 68 -5.67 -15.66 3.84
N ARG A 69 -5.35 -14.42 4.28
CA ARG A 69 -5.03 -13.30 3.39
C ARG A 69 -4.30 -12.21 4.14
N ILE A 70 -3.37 -11.55 3.47
CA ILE A 70 -2.77 -10.30 3.91
C ILE A 70 -2.99 -9.25 2.82
N LYS A 71 -3.49 -8.07 3.21
CA LYS A 71 -3.63 -6.90 2.34
C LYS A 71 -2.69 -5.81 2.79
N SER A 72 -2.14 -5.09 1.83
CA SER A 72 -1.31 -3.91 2.06
C SER A 72 -2.08 -2.64 1.67
N SER A 73 -1.85 -1.54 2.38
CA SER A 73 -2.40 -0.22 2.04
C SER A 73 -1.76 0.39 0.78
N CYS A 74 -0.56 -0.04 0.39
CA CYS A 74 0.11 0.38 -0.86
C CYS A 74 0.81 -0.80 -1.55
N GLY A 75 1.10 -0.64 -2.84
CA GLY A 75 1.92 -1.59 -3.60
C GLY A 75 3.41 -1.57 -3.23
N CYS A 76 3.85 -0.54 -2.47
CA CYS A 76 5.21 -0.37 -1.99
C CYS A 76 5.55 -1.26 -0.78
N LEU A 77 4.54 -1.75 -0.08
CA LEU A 77 4.69 -2.64 1.08
C LEU A 77 4.21 -4.03 0.71
N LYS A 78 5.11 -5.00 0.75
CA LYS A 78 4.83 -6.41 0.48
C LYS A 78 4.95 -7.22 1.76
N CYS A 79 4.22 -8.32 1.83
CA CYS A 79 4.32 -9.27 2.92
C CYS A 79 4.25 -10.69 2.35
N ALA A 80 5.23 -11.48 2.69
CA ALA A 80 5.28 -12.91 2.39
C ALA A 80 5.17 -13.72 3.66
N TRP A 81 4.44 -14.85 3.60
CA TRP A 81 4.35 -15.84 4.67
C TRP A 81 4.28 -17.24 4.07
N ASP A 82 4.77 -18.23 4.82
CA ASP A 82 4.61 -19.60 4.38
C ASP A 82 3.21 -20.10 4.71
N LYS A 83 2.42 -20.33 3.68
CA LYS A 83 1.02 -20.78 3.81
C LYS A 83 0.90 -22.15 4.49
N ARG A 84 1.90 -23.03 4.36
CA ARG A 84 1.88 -24.37 4.95
C ARG A 84 2.15 -24.29 6.45
N SER A 85 3.17 -23.54 6.85
CA SER A 85 3.52 -23.35 8.26
C SER A 85 2.60 -22.38 9.00
N SER A 86 1.68 -21.70 8.30
CA SER A 86 0.70 -20.78 8.89
C SER A 86 -0.73 -21.34 8.89
N THR A 87 -0.88 -22.67 8.82
CA THR A 87 -2.18 -23.35 8.82
C THR A 87 -2.43 -24.02 10.14
N ASN A 88 -3.48 -23.61 10.86
CA ASN A 88 -3.89 -24.17 12.15
C ASN A 88 -2.75 -24.22 13.20
N VAL A 89 -2.05 -23.10 13.34
CA VAL A 89 -0.90 -22.94 14.24
C VAL A 89 -1.11 -21.76 15.19
N THR A 90 -0.36 -21.74 16.29
CA THR A 90 -0.41 -20.69 17.32
C THR A 90 0.74 -19.69 17.19
N GLN A 91 1.67 -19.90 16.27
CA GLN A 91 2.80 -19.02 16.04
C GLN A 91 3.34 -19.17 14.61
N GLY A 92 4.06 -18.18 14.14
CA GLY A 92 4.68 -18.19 12.82
C GLY A 92 5.42 -16.91 12.51
N THR A 93 5.84 -16.74 11.26
CA THR A 93 6.60 -15.60 10.81
C THR A 93 5.95 -14.91 9.62
N LEU A 94 6.16 -13.59 9.51
CA LEU A 94 5.81 -12.75 8.37
C LEU A 94 7.06 -12.02 7.90
N ASN A 95 7.37 -12.11 6.62
CA ASN A 95 8.46 -11.34 6.01
C ASN A 95 7.87 -10.12 5.32
N ILE A 96 8.20 -8.95 5.83
CA ILE A 96 7.73 -7.66 5.34
C ILE A 96 8.86 -7.00 4.55
N GLU A 97 8.53 -6.45 3.40
CA GLU A 97 9.46 -5.75 2.52
C GLU A 97 8.83 -4.42 2.09
N TYR A 98 9.54 -3.32 2.32
CA TYR A 98 9.15 -1.98 1.89
C TYR A 98 10.09 -1.48 0.80
N HIS A 99 9.52 -1.07 -0.34
CA HIS A 99 10.22 -0.55 -1.51
C HIS A 99 10.13 0.99 -1.50
N PRO A 100 11.24 1.72 -1.22
CA PRO A 100 11.21 3.17 -1.06
C PRO A 100 11.11 3.94 -2.37
N LYS A 101 11.43 3.31 -3.51
CA LYS A 101 11.51 3.98 -4.81
C LYS A 101 10.21 4.65 -5.25
N GLY A 102 10.28 5.93 -5.56
CA GLY A 102 9.12 6.74 -5.93
C GLY A 102 8.29 7.26 -4.75
N HIS A 103 8.74 7.00 -3.52
CA HIS A 103 8.09 7.43 -2.29
C HIS A 103 9.08 8.22 -1.44
N SER A 104 8.81 9.49 -1.15
CA SER A 104 9.65 10.31 -0.28
C SER A 104 8.83 11.08 0.74
N GLY A 105 9.43 11.41 1.86
CA GLY A 105 8.79 12.06 2.99
C GLY A 105 8.52 11.11 4.15
N ASN A 106 7.58 11.46 5.02
CA ASN A 106 7.13 10.58 6.09
C ASN A 106 6.18 9.53 5.52
N ILE A 107 6.48 8.29 5.81
CA ILE A 107 5.75 7.13 5.33
C ILE A 107 5.05 6.46 6.51
N GLU A 108 3.79 6.12 6.32
CA GLU A 108 3.03 5.25 7.19
C GLU A 108 2.16 4.35 6.30
N GLN A 109 2.43 3.05 6.35
CA GLN A 109 1.72 2.04 5.59
C GLN A 109 1.24 0.93 6.51
N ARG A 110 0.17 0.23 6.13
CA ARG A 110 -0.47 -0.78 6.97
C ARG A 110 -0.60 -2.11 6.25
N LEU A 111 -0.43 -3.17 7.01
CA LEU A 111 -0.76 -4.54 6.62
C LEU A 111 -1.99 -4.99 7.42
N PHE A 112 -3.00 -5.48 6.72
CA PHE A 112 -4.23 -6.03 7.28
C PHE A 112 -4.17 -7.55 7.17
N ILE A 113 -4.08 -8.22 8.31
CA ILE A 113 -3.91 -9.68 8.39
C ILE A 113 -5.27 -10.31 8.69
N TYR A 114 -5.73 -11.16 7.78
CA TYR A 114 -6.99 -11.89 7.88
C TYR A 114 -6.69 -13.36 8.17
N THR A 115 -7.47 -13.93 9.07
CA THR A 115 -7.33 -15.34 9.46
C THR A 115 -8.68 -16.06 9.36
N THR A 116 -8.72 -17.31 9.75
CA THR A 116 -9.94 -18.11 9.85
C THR A 116 -10.98 -17.57 10.84
N LEU A 117 -10.64 -16.56 11.66
CA LEU A 117 -11.61 -15.93 12.59
C LEU A 117 -12.61 -15.04 11.87
N SER A 118 -12.19 -14.33 10.80
CA SER A 118 -13.07 -13.48 10.02
C SER A 118 -12.52 -13.26 8.60
N ASN A 119 -13.42 -13.30 7.62
CA ASN A 119 -13.11 -12.92 6.24
C ASN A 119 -13.35 -11.43 5.97
N GLU A 120 -14.15 -10.77 6.80
CA GLU A 120 -14.55 -9.36 6.63
C GLU A 120 -13.64 -8.43 7.41
N HIS A 121 -13.31 -8.80 8.65
CA HIS A 121 -12.50 -7.99 9.55
C HIS A 121 -11.08 -8.57 9.69
N PRO A 122 -10.03 -7.74 9.63
CA PRO A 122 -8.68 -8.20 9.90
C PRO A 122 -8.56 -8.67 11.36
N THR A 123 -7.77 -9.70 11.57
CA THR A 123 -7.45 -10.21 12.91
C THR A 123 -6.40 -9.34 13.60
N ALA A 124 -5.49 -8.76 12.81
CA ALA A 124 -4.49 -7.81 13.28
C ALA A 124 -4.13 -6.79 12.18
N ILE A 125 -3.62 -5.63 12.61
CA ILE A 125 -3.09 -4.59 11.73
C ILE A 125 -1.66 -4.28 12.18
N VAL A 126 -0.73 -4.33 11.24
CA VAL A 126 0.67 -3.93 11.47
C VAL A 126 0.93 -2.65 10.70
N SER A 127 1.40 -1.61 11.40
CA SER A 127 1.82 -0.34 10.83
C SER A 127 3.32 -0.35 10.57
N VAL A 128 3.74 0.04 9.37
CA VAL A 128 5.14 0.14 8.98
C VAL A 128 5.40 1.57 8.54
N GLY A 129 6.35 2.24 9.18
CA GLY A 129 6.60 3.65 8.92
C GLY A 129 8.04 4.08 9.12
N GLY A 130 8.33 5.31 8.69
CA GLY A 130 9.64 5.92 8.79
C GLY A 130 9.76 7.12 7.87
N LYS A 131 10.98 7.57 7.64
CA LYS A 131 11.28 8.70 6.75
C LYS A 131 12.07 8.21 5.54
N VAL A 132 11.61 8.56 4.34
CA VAL A 132 12.35 8.33 3.11
C VAL A 132 12.92 9.67 2.62
N THR A 133 14.24 9.76 2.53
CA THR A 133 14.92 10.92 1.96
C THR A 133 14.83 10.87 0.45
N ALA A 134 14.53 12.02 -0.14
CA ALA A 134 14.34 12.10 -1.58
C ALA A 134 15.63 11.79 -2.33
N SER A 135 15.51 11.06 -3.43
CA SER A 135 16.58 10.93 -4.42
C SER A 135 16.93 12.28 -5.04
N GLU A 136 18.18 12.51 -5.35
CA GLU A 136 18.62 13.62 -6.22
C GLU A 136 18.11 13.40 -7.66
N ASP A 137 18.02 12.16 -8.10
CA ASP A 137 17.36 11.81 -9.36
C ASP A 137 15.83 11.74 -9.19
N HIS A 138 15.19 12.87 -9.45
CA HIS A 138 13.73 12.97 -9.38
C HIS A 138 12.98 12.23 -10.50
N THR A 139 13.68 11.60 -11.45
CA THR A 139 13.04 10.94 -12.60
C THR A 139 12.16 9.75 -12.19
N SER A 140 12.50 9.05 -11.11
CA SER A 140 11.73 7.93 -10.55
C SER A 140 10.33 8.34 -10.11
N ARG A 141 10.14 9.60 -9.68
CA ARG A 141 8.84 10.16 -9.26
C ARG A 141 7.90 10.45 -10.42
N TYR A 142 8.43 10.47 -11.64
CA TYR A 142 7.69 10.78 -12.86
C TYR A 142 7.85 9.65 -13.88
N PRO A 143 7.33 8.44 -13.59
CA PRO A 143 7.57 7.23 -14.38
C PRO A 143 6.92 7.26 -15.76
N HIS A 144 5.99 8.17 -15.99
CA HIS A 144 5.30 8.27 -17.27
C HIS A 144 5.87 9.43 -18.09
N ARG A 145 6.28 9.14 -19.33
CA ARG A 145 6.86 10.11 -20.23
C ARG A 145 5.88 10.51 -21.32
N LEU A 146 5.84 11.83 -21.61
CA LEU A 146 5.19 12.42 -22.77
C LEU A 146 6.20 13.37 -23.42
N GLY A 147 7.01 12.85 -24.33
CA GLY A 147 8.18 13.56 -24.82
C GLY A 147 9.17 13.87 -23.70
N THR A 148 9.51 15.14 -23.50
CA THR A 148 10.39 15.63 -22.44
C THR A 148 9.67 15.81 -21.09
N LEU A 149 8.34 15.67 -21.04
CA LEU A 149 7.57 15.80 -19.82
C LEU A 149 7.49 14.47 -19.05
N GLY A 150 7.84 14.51 -17.76
CA GLY A 150 7.60 13.45 -16.81
C GLY A 150 6.27 13.70 -16.07
N LEU A 151 5.44 12.65 -15.94
CA LEU A 151 4.15 12.67 -15.25
C LEU A 151 4.14 11.66 -14.12
N ARG A 152 3.57 12.01 -12.98
CA ARG A 152 3.39 11.07 -11.84
C ARG A 152 2.34 10.01 -12.14
N SER A 153 1.31 10.35 -12.88
CA SER A 153 0.22 9.46 -13.25
C SER A 153 -0.28 9.75 -14.65
N ARG A 154 -0.73 8.72 -15.35
CA ARG A 154 -1.45 8.83 -16.63
C ARG A 154 -2.93 9.13 -16.44
N ARG A 155 -3.45 9.00 -15.22
CA ARG A 155 -4.85 9.22 -14.89
C ARG A 155 -4.94 10.28 -13.81
N VAL A 156 -5.86 11.21 -14.00
CA VAL A 156 -6.16 12.28 -13.08
C VAL A 156 -7.66 12.22 -12.81
N SER A 157 -8.04 12.13 -11.53
CA SER A 157 -9.45 12.22 -11.14
C SER A 157 -9.78 13.68 -10.89
N LEU A 158 -10.76 14.21 -11.61
CA LEU A 158 -11.27 15.55 -11.37
C LEU A 158 -12.24 15.52 -10.19
N PRO A 159 -12.29 16.58 -9.36
CA PRO A 159 -13.30 16.74 -8.33
C PRO A 159 -14.71 16.77 -8.95
N GLU A 160 -15.69 16.19 -8.26
CA GLU A 160 -17.09 16.13 -8.74
C GLU A 160 -17.74 17.51 -8.85
N ASP A 161 -17.26 18.48 -8.10
CA ASP A 161 -17.71 19.87 -8.09
C ASP A 161 -17.13 20.76 -9.21
N GLY A 162 -16.36 20.17 -10.11
CA GLY A 162 -15.72 20.90 -11.23
C GLY A 162 -14.53 21.75 -10.79
N GLY A 163 -13.94 21.48 -9.64
CA GLY A 163 -12.80 22.20 -9.11
C GLY A 163 -11.54 22.10 -9.98
N VAL A 164 -10.59 22.99 -9.75
CA VAL A 164 -9.28 23.01 -10.44
C VAL A 164 -8.34 22.00 -9.81
N MET A 165 -7.77 21.13 -10.63
CA MET A 165 -6.73 20.19 -10.20
C MET A 165 -5.36 20.65 -10.73
N ARG A 166 -4.35 20.64 -9.85
CA ARG A 166 -2.97 20.90 -10.23
C ARG A 166 -2.24 19.59 -10.43
N VAL A 167 -1.66 19.40 -11.61
CA VAL A 167 -0.84 18.22 -11.93
C VAL A 167 0.61 18.65 -11.93
N ALA A 168 1.42 17.99 -11.08
CA ALA A 168 2.86 18.19 -11.07
C ALA A 168 3.48 17.47 -12.28
N VAL A 169 4.26 18.23 -13.04
CA VAL A 169 5.04 17.74 -14.18
C VAL A 169 6.51 18.05 -13.96
N MET A 170 7.39 17.26 -14.54
CA MET A 170 8.84 17.48 -14.51
C MET A 170 9.37 17.60 -15.93
N ASN A 171 10.28 18.56 -16.16
CA ASN A 171 11.08 18.57 -17.38
C ASN A 171 12.18 17.53 -17.26
N CYS A 172 12.10 16.49 -18.06
CA CYS A 172 13.09 15.41 -18.14
C CYS A 172 13.96 15.49 -19.40
N GLY A 173 13.87 16.61 -20.12
CA GLY A 173 14.73 16.95 -21.27
C GLY A 173 15.91 17.82 -20.84
N SER A 174 16.87 17.95 -21.74
CA SER A 174 18.06 18.80 -21.55
C SER A 174 17.84 20.29 -21.84
N THR A 175 16.70 20.64 -22.42
CA THR A 175 16.34 22.03 -22.75
C THR A 175 15.18 22.48 -21.86
N PRO A 176 15.13 23.77 -21.45
CA PRO A 176 13.95 24.33 -20.76
C PRO A 176 12.66 24.13 -21.55
N LEU A 177 11.52 24.00 -20.83
CA LEU A 177 10.19 23.92 -21.41
C LEU A 177 9.71 25.28 -21.87
#